data_b7477b9e4d8489a9e6f75b9080a7c812
#
_entry.id   b7477b9e4d8489a9e6f75b9080a7c812
#
_cell.length_a   1.000
_cell.length_b   1.000
_cell.length_c   1.000
_cell.angle_alpha   90.00
_cell.angle_beta   90.00
_cell.angle_gamma   90.00
#
_symmetry.space_group_name_H-M   'P 1'
#
loop_
_entity.id
_entity.type
_entity.pdbx_description
1 polymer ?
#
loop_
_entity_poly.entity_id
_entity_poly.type
_entity_poly.pdbx_seq_one_letter_code
_entity_poly.pdbx_strand_id
1 'polypeptide(L)'
;MKSCIYEGTIFHKRFKPNVHTFQYRMDYLFLELSEIETVFSQSSFWSAERFNLISFKRQDYLPGALSLTEQVKKTIKDLGGETFNGSAYLLTTPRRLGHCMNPISLFYCYHAEQGGPKELKYVLAEVHNTPWDERHAYLLEGPEFLNPTQKNFHVSPFMPMDTTYKWAISDPNDRMNVSIEVNQHSKPLLPASM
;
A
#
# COMPACT_ATOMS: atom_id res chain seq x y z
N MET A 1 -4.22 -21.30 0.77
CA MET A 1 -4.53 -19.87 0.77
C MET A 1 -3.36 -19.13 1.37
N LYS A 2 -2.90 -18.08 0.74
CA LYS A 2 -1.71 -17.30 1.17
C LYS A 2 -2.12 -15.92 1.70
N SER A 3 -3.38 -15.55 1.50
CA SER A 3 -3.94 -14.33 2.07
C SER A 3 -4.14 -14.47 3.57
N CYS A 4 -3.88 -13.38 4.31
CA CYS A 4 -3.99 -13.35 5.77
C CYS A 4 -4.41 -11.96 6.27
N ILE A 5 -4.63 -11.86 7.57
CA ILE A 5 -4.90 -10.61 8.27
C ILE A 5 -3.70 -10.30 9.17
N TYR A 6 -3.19 -9.07 9.06
CA TYR A 6 -2.21 -8.54 10.00
C TYR A 6 -2.92 -7.63 11.00
N GLU A 7 -2.82 -7.98 12.29
CA GLU A 7 -3.18 -7.05 13.36
C GLU A 7 -1.97 -6.15 13.62
N GLY A 8 -2.15 -4.86 13.46
CA GLY A 8 -1.05 -3.91 13.53
C GLY A 8 -1.31 -2.73 14.46
N THR A 9 -0.25 -2.01 14.76
CA THR A 9 -0.31 -0.72 15.44
C THR A 9 0.22 0.34 14.50
N ILE A 10 -0.59 1.34 14.21
CA ILE A 10 -0.17 2.52 13.45
C ILE A 10 0.33 3.55 14.43
N PHE A 11 1.51 4.07 14.13
CA PHE A 11 2.15 5.13 14.88
C PHE A 11 2.35 6.34 13.97
N HIS A 12 1.83 7.50 14.38
CA HIS A 12 2.05 8.78 13.71
C HIS A 12 2.74 9.75 14.64
N LYS A 13 3.78 10.40 14.15
CA LYS A 13 4.46 11.48 14.85
C LYS A 13 4.66 12.67 13.91
N ARG A 14 4.15 13.81 14.29
CA ARG A 14 4.39 15.08 13.60
C ARG A 14 5.30 15.94 14.44
N PHE A 15 6.30 16.55 13.82
CA PHE A 15 7.27 17.42 14.51
C PHE A 15 6.94 18.91 14.40
N LYS A 16 6.27 19.32 13.33
CA LYS A 16 5.94 20.73 13.07
C LYS A 16 4.46 20.91 12.72
N PRO A 17 3.84 22.07 13.02
CA PRO A 17 4.33 23.17 13.84
C PRO A 17 4.52 22.82 15.32
N ASN A 18 3.71 21.86 15.83
CA ASN A 18 3.80 21.32 17.19
C ASN A 18 4.00 19.82 17.14
N VAL A 19 4.80 19.30 18.06
CA VAL A 19 4.95 17.84 18.19
C VAL A 19 3.61 17.24 18.57
N HIS A 20 3.15 16.31 17.75
CA HIS A 20 1.92 15.54 18.02
C HIS A 20 2.17 14.09 17.70
N THR A 21 1.81 13.21 18.62
CA THR A 21 1.98 11.77 18.48
C THR A 21 0.67 11.09 18.80
N PHE A 22 0.27 10.13 17.97
CA PHE A 22 -0.86 9.26 18.25
C PHE A 22 -0.61 7.87 17.70
N GLN A 23 -1.22 6.88 18.32
CA GLN A 23 -1.19 5.50 17.88
C GLN A 23 -2.56 4.86 18.03
N TYR A 24 -2.85 3.90 17.16
CA TYR A 24 -4.08 3.12 17.21
C TYR A 24 -3.87 1.73 16.60
N ARG A 25 -4.73 0.79 16.99
CA ARG A 25 -4.73 -0.56 16.41
C ARG A 25 -5.56 -0.58 15.15
N MET A 26 -5.13 -1.35 14.18
CA MET A 26 -5.82 -1.53 12.92
C MET A 26 -5.49 -2.88 12.31
N ASP A 27 -6.49 -3.49 11.66
CA ASP A 27 -6.32 -4.72 10.92
C ASP A 27 -6.13 -4.40 9.44
N TYR A 28 -5.12 -5.04 8.85
CA TYR A 28 -4.84 -4.98 7.42
C TYR A 28 -5.09 -6.34 6.78
N LEU A 29 -5.69 -6.33 5.59
CA LEU A 29 -5.74 -7.51 4.74
C LEU A 29 -4.48 -7.56 3.90
N PHE A 30 -3.81 -8.70 3.90
CA PHE A 30 -2.74 -9.06 2.98
C PHE A 30 -3.28 -10.12 2.03
N LEU A 31 -3.61 -9.71 0.81
CA LEU A 31 -4.38 -10.48 -0.16
C LEU A 31 -3.52 -10.87 -1.36
N GLU A 32 -3.33 -12.15 -1.63
CA GLU A 32 -2.88 -12.58 -2.95
C GLU A 32 -3.93 -12.17 -3.98
N LEU A 33 -3.55 -11.45 -5.03
CA LEU A 33 -4.50 -10.86 -5.98
C LEU A 33 -5.38 -11.91 -6.67
N SER A 34 -4.86 -13.13 -6.84
CA SER A 34 -5.61 -14.26 -7.41
C SER A 34 -6.63 -14.89 -6.44
N GLU A 35 -6.52 -14.59 -5.12
CA GLU A 35 -7.39 -15.17 -4.10
C GLU A 35 -8.54 -14.24 -3.65
N ILE A 36 -8.60 -13.00 -4.14
CA ILE A 36 -9.52 -11.97 -3.65
C ILE A 36 -10.98 -12.46 -3.65
N GLU A 37 -11.47 -13.00 -4.75
CA GLU A 37 -12.86 -13.49 -4.82
C GLU A 37 -13.10 -14.65 -3.86
N THR A 38 -12.16 -15.57 -3.76
CA THR A 38 -12.22 -16.70 -2.83
C THR A 38 -12.27 -16.23 -1.38
N VAL A 39 -11.40 -15.31 -1.00
CA VAL A 39 -11.36 -14.73 0.36
C VAL A 39 -12.69 -14.06 0.70
N PHE A 40 -13.21 -13.24 -0.20
CA PHE A 40 -14.43 -12.47 0.05
C PHE A 40 -15.71 -13.30 -0.09
N SER A 41 -15.63 -14.56 -0.56
CA SER A 41 -16.74 -15.50 -0.58
C SER A 41 -16.85 -16.38 0.67
N GLN A 42 -15.86 -16.38 1.57
CA GLN A 42 -15.81 -17.25 2.75
C GLN A 42 -16.79 -16.88 3.86
N SER A 43 -17.34 -15.69 3.84
CA SER A 43 -18.27 -15.22 4.86
C SER A 43 -19.43 -14.45 4.24
N SER A 44 -20.63 -14.65 4.76
CA SER A 44 -21.82 -13.88 4.36
C SER A 44 -21.70 -12.38 4.67
N PHE A 45 -20.81 -11.99 5.58
CA PHE A 45 -20.54 -10.58 5.93
C PHE A 45 -19.49 -9.93 5.04
N TRP A 46 -18.87 -10.68 4.12
CA TRP A 46 -17.86 -10.23 3.20
C TRP A 46 -18.35 -10.33 1.75
N SER A 47 -17.94 -9.44 0.89
CA SER A 47 -18.26 -9.54 -0.55
C SER A 47 -17.25 -8.79 -1.42
N ALA A 48 -16.99 -9.33 -2.62
CA ALA A 48 -16.36 -8.61 -3.70
C ALA A 48 -17.43 -7.91 -4.55
N GLU A 49 -17.15 -6.69 -4.98
CA GLU A 49 -17.96 -5.83 -5.87
C GLU A 49 -19.38 -5.49 -5.39
N ARG A 50 -19.82 -5.95 -4.23
CA ARG A 50 -21.14 -5.66 -3.66
C ARG A 50 -21.02 -4.97 -2.30
N PHE A 51 -22.07 -4.27 -1.89
CA PHE A 51 -22.15 -3.72 -0.54
C PHE A 51 -22.25 -4.84 0.50
N ASN A 52 -21.46 -4.72 1.58
CA ASN A 52 -21.51 -5.64 2.72
C ASN A 52 -20.88 -4.97 3.94
N LEU A 53 -20.82 -5.67 5.08
CA LEU A 53 -20.12 -5.23 6.28
C LEU A 53 -18.63 -4.97 5.97
N ILE A 54 -18.01 -5.92 5.28
CA ILE A 54 -16.66 -5.78 4.71
C ILE A 54 -16.75 -6.05 3.21
N SER A 55 -16.25 -5.14 2.39
CA SER A 55 -16.29 -5.31 0.95
C SER A 55 -15.02 -4.84 0.25
N PHE A 56 -14.66 -5.56 -0.80
CA PHE A 56 -13.64 -5.20 -1.75
C PHE A 56 -14.29 -4.60 -2.99
N LYS A 57 -13.74 -3.50 -3.47
CA LYS A 57 -14.13 -2.88 -4.73
C LYS A 57 -12.89 -2.69 -5.59
N ARG A 58 -12.89 -3.27 -6.80
CA ARG A 58 -11.76 -3.16 -7.74
C ARG A 58 -11.37 -1.71 -8.04
N GLN A 59 -12.36 -0.83 -8.12
CA GLN A 59 -12.16 0.60 -8.41
C GLN A 59 -11.43 1.37 -7.30
N ASP A 60 -11.31 0.81 -6.10
CA ASP A 60 -10.62 1.46 -4.98
C ASP A 60 -9.09 1.37 -5.11
N TYR A 61 -8.59 0.56 -6.06
CA TYR A 61 -7.18 0.24 -6.21
C TYR A 61 -6.74 0.39 -7.66
N LEU A 62 -5.73 1.23 -7.92
CA LEU A 62 -5.17 1.48 -9.25
C LEU A 62 -6.27 1.56 -10.34
N PRO A 63 -7.05 2.63 -10.38
CA PRO A 63 -8.22 2.71 -11.26
C PRO A 63 -7.88 2.41 -12.72
N GLY A 64 -8.78 1.74 -13.41
CA GLY A 64 -8.60 1.34 -14.81
C GLY A 64 -9.50 0.16 -15.19
N ALA A 65 -9.55 -0.15 -16.49
CA ALA A 65 -10.39 -1.20 -17.05
C ALA A 65 -9.77 -2.61 -16.98
N LEU A 66 -8.48 -2.71 -16.68
CA LEU A 66 -7.75 -3.97 -16.59
C LEU A 66 -8.06 -4.71 -15.30
N SER A 67 -7.79 -6.01 -15.26
CA SER A 67 -7.72 -6.76 -14.00
C SER A 67 -6.69 -6.11 -13.06
N LEU A 68 -6.84 -6.30 -11.74
CA LEU A 68 -5.92 -5.66 -10.79
C LEU A 68 -4.47 -6.08 -11.03
N THR A 69 -4.23 -7.35 -11.32
CA THR A 69 -2.89 -7.87 -11.62
C THR A 69 -2.29 -7.24 -12.88
N GLU A 70 -3.08 -7.10 -13.95
CA GLU A 70 -2.62 -6.47 -15.18
C GLU A 70 -2.38 -4.96 -14.97
N GLN A 71 -3.23 -4.31 -14.19
CA GLN A 71 -3.06 -2.90 -13.86
C GLN A 71 -1.79 -2.66 -13.04
N VAL A 72 -1.49 -3.52 -12.06
CA VAL A 72 -0.22 -3.47 -11.31
C VAL A 72 0.97 -3.59 -12.27
N LYS A 73 0.97 -4.59 -13.15
CA LYS A 73 2.05 -4.79 -14.14
C LYS A 73 2.20 -3.58 -15.07
N LYS A 74 1.09 -3.05 -15.55
CA LYS A 74 1.08 -1.86 -16.39
C LYS A 74 1.65 -0.65 -15.67
N THR A 75 1.19 -0.40 -14.43
CA THR A 75 1.64 0.75 -13.63
C THR A 75 3.14 0.67 -13.33
N ILE A 76 3.66 -0.52 -12.98
CA ILE A 76 5.10 -0.74 -12.79
C ILE A 76 5.87 -0.37 -14.06
N LYS A 77 5.40 -0.84 -15.21
CA LYS A 77 6.04 -0.52 -16.51
C LYS A 77 5.99 0.97 -16.82
N ASP A 78 4.86 1.61 -16.60
CA ASP A 78 4.66 3.06 -16.83
C ASP A 78 5.59 3.91 -15.93
N LEU A 79 5.96 3.38 -14.74
CA LEU A 79 6.91 4.00 -13.80
C LEU A 79 8.37 3.61 -14.06
N GLY A 80 8.66 2.91 -15.16
CA GLY A 80 10.03 2.56 -15.58
C GLY A 80 10.56 1.24 -15.03
N GLY A 81 9.74 0.49 -14.28
CA GLY A 81 10.11 -0.85 -13.82
C GLY A 81 9.94 -1.92 -14.89
N GLU A 82 10.52 -3.07 -14.63
CA GLU A 82 10.36 -4.26 -15.48
C GLU A 82 9.13 -5.09 -15.08
N THR A 83 8.69 -5.95 -15.97
CA THR A 83 7.63 -6.90 -15.65
C THR A 83 8.11 -7.94 -14.63
N PHE A 84 7.22 -8.35 -13.74
CA PHE A 84 7.43 -9.48 -12.85
C PHE A 84 6.55 -10.66 -13.28
N ASN A 85 6.99 -11.88 -12.99
CA ASN A 85 6.32 -13.13 -13.40
C ASN A 85 5.77 -13.96 -12.23
N GLY A 86 5.93 -13.47 -11.00
CA GLY A 86 5.47 -14.13 -9.77
C GLY A 86 4.11 -13.64 -9.30
N SER A 87 3.84 -13.90 -8.02
CA SER A 87 2.61 -13.48 -7.35
C SER A 87 2.67 -12.01 -6.96
N ALA A 88 1.51 -11.36 -6.92
CA ALA A 88 1.35 -10.03 -6.33
C ALA A 88 0.37 -10.09 -5.16
N TYR A 89 0.69 -9.35 -4.10
CA TYR A 89 -0.11 -9.25 -2.90
C TYR A 89 -0.47 -7.80 -2.62
N LEU A 90 -1.67 -7.57 -2.13
CA LEU A 90 -2.17 -6.25 -1.75
C LEU A 90 -2.29 -6.17 -0.24
N LEU A 91 -1.56 -5.25 0.38
CA LEU A 91 -1.76 -4.83 1.76
C LEU A 91 -2.68 -3.61 1.77
N THR A 92 -3.83 -3.74 2.42
CA THR A 92 -4.85 -2.69 2.41
C THR A 92 -5.86 -2.83 3.53
N THR A 93 -6.67 -1.78 3.71
CA THR A 93 -7.90 -1.84 4.50
C THR A 93 -9.10 -1.87 3.56
N PRO A 94 -9.98 -2.88 3.66
CA PRO A 94 -11.18 -2.98 2.82
C PRO A 94 -12.23 -1.94 3.22
N ARG A 95 -13.24 -1.75 2.39
CA ARG A 95 -14.41 -0.98 2.78
C ARG A 95 -15.11 -1.62 3.96
N ARG A 96 -15.54 -0.79 4.91
CA ARG A 96 -16.38 -1.18 6.04
C ARG A 96 -17.71 -0.42 5.94
N LEU A 97 -18.84 -1.16 5.86
CA LEU A 97 -20.17 -0.57 5.64
C LEU A 97 -20.23 0.41 4.45
N GLY A 98 -19.50 0.08 3.38
CA GLY A 98 -19.42 0.90 2.17
C GLY A 98 -18.40 2.06 2.22
N HIS A 99 -17.87 2.42 3.39
CA HIS A 99 -16.87 3.49 3.53
C HIS A 99 -15.46 2.97 3.24
N CYS A 100 -14.76 3.64 2.33
CA CYS A 100 -13.35 3.40 2.04
C CYS A 100 -12.50 4.44 2.78
N MET A 101 -11.75 4.01 3.78
CA MET A 101 -10.74 4.84 4.48
C MET A 101 -9.38 4.14 4.37
N ASN A 102 -8.80 4.26 3.20
CA ASN A 102 -7.52 3.61 2.90
C ASN A 102 -6.55 4.63 2.29
N PRO A 103 -5.75 5.32 3.12
CA PRO A 103 -4.84 6.37 2.64
C PRO A 103 -3.66 5.80 1.84
N ILE A 104 -3.37 4.52 1.99
CA ILE A 104 -2.27 3.84 1.29
C ILE A 104 -2.59 2.37 1.04
N SER A 105 -2.29 1.92 -0.16
CA SER A 105 -2.27 0.51 -0.56
C SER A 105 -0.86 0.14 -0.99
N LEU A 106 -0.36 -1.00 -0.55
CA LEU A 106 0.95 -1.51 -0.96
C LEU A 106 0.79 -2.81 -1.73
N PHE A 107 1.32 -2.83 -2.96
CA PHE A 107 1.36 -4.03 -3.79
C PHE A 107 2.76 -4.63 -3.74
N TYR A 108 2.90 -5.78 -3.09
CA TYR A 108 4.13 -6.55 -3.01
C TYR A 108 4.22 -7.48 -4.22
N CYS A 109 5.16 -7.21 -5.10
CA CYS A 109 5.31 -7.91 -6.39
C CYS A 109 6.56 -8.79 -6.38
N TYR A 110 6.34 -10.10 -6.44
CA TYR A 110 7.40 -11.09 -6.36
C TYR A 110 7.79 -11.57 -7.75
N HIS A 111 9.09 -11.77 -7.93
CA HIS A 111 9.63 -12.51 -9.05
C HIS A 111 9.73 -13.98 -8.67
N ALA A 112 9.34 -14.88 -9.57
CA ALA A 112 9.50 -16.32 -9.40
C ALA A 112 10.60 -16.79 -10.33
N GLU A 113 11.74 -17.17 -9.77
CA GLU A 113 12.73 -17.93 -10.52
C GLU A 113 12.27 -19.38 -10.68
N GLN A 114 12.59 -20.01 -11.80
CA GLN A 114 12.27 -21.41 -12.01
C GLN A 114 12.98 -22.29 -10.96
N GLY A 115 12.19 -22.78 -9.98
CA GLY A 115 12.70 -23.65 -8.91
C GLY A 115 13.42 -22.95 -7.75
N GLY A 116 13.46 -21.61 -7.76
CA GLY A 116 14.08 -20.80 -6.70
C GLY A 116 13.07 -20.21 -5.71
N PRO A 117 13.58 -19.58 -4.63
CA PRO A 117 12.72 -18.83 -3.71
C PRO A 117 12.08 -17.64 -4.42
N LYS A 118 10.92 -17.22 -3.94
CA LYS A 118 10.29 -16.00 -4.40
C LYS A 118 11.08 -14.81 -3.89
N GLU A 119 11.45 -13.91 -4.77
CA GLU A 119 12.13 -12.66 -4.44
C GLU A 119 11.16 -11.49 -4.54
N LEU A 120 11.10 -10.65 -3.51
CA LEU A 120 10.35 -9.40 -3.55
C LEU A 120 11.09 -8.40 -4.44
N LYS A 121 10.57 -8.19 -5.66
CA LYS A 121 11.20 -7.34 -6.66
C LYS A 121 10.77 -5.88 -6.53
N TYR A 122 9.47 -5.65 -6.34
CA TYR A 122 8.89 -4.30 -6.24
C TYR A 122 7.88 -4.21 -5.10
N VAL A 123 7.80 -3.03 -4.51
CA VAL A 123 6.61 -2.56 -3.79
C VAL A 123 6.06 -1.35 -4.53
N LEU A 124 4.84 -1.48 -5.06
CA LEU A 124 4.11 -0.38 -5.65
C LEU A 124 3.20 0.22 -4.58
N ALA A 125 3.48 1.47 -4.18
CA ALA A 125 2.72 2.17 -3.16
C ALA A 125 1.73 3.14 -3.83
N GLU A 126 0.43 2.85 -3.73
CA GLU A 126 -0.63 3.77 -4.14
C GLU A 126 -1.05 4.61 -2.93
N VAL A 127 -0.81 5.90 -3.00
CA VAL A 127 -1.21 6.88 -1.99
C VAL A 127 -2.48 7.57 -2.44
N HIS A 128 -3.47 7.61 -1.56
CA HIS A 128 -4.77 8.18 -1.82
C HIS A 128 -5.03 9.40 -0.93
N ASN A 129 -5.27 10.54 -1.57
CA ASN A 129 -5.67 11.76 -0.90
C ASN A 129 -7.20 11.83 -0.81
N THR A 130 -7.74 11.30 0.27
CA THR A 130 -9.18 11.13 0.49
C THR A 130 -10.01 12.42 0.29
N PRO A 131 -9.58 13.63 0.72
CA PRO A 131 -10.37 14.84 0.55
C PRO A 131 -10.61 15.25 -0.91
N TRP A 132 -9.67 14.93 -1.82
CA TRP A 132 -9.73 15.32 -3.23
C TRP A 132 -9.88 14.15 -4.20
N ASP A 133 -9.97 12.91 -3.67
CA ASP A 133 -10.00 11.67 -4.47
C ASP A 133 -8.84 11.54 -5.48
N GLU A 134 -7.71 12.16 -5.15
CA GLU A 134 -6.51 12.09 -5.97
C GLU A 134 -5.63 10.92 -5.54
N ARG A 135 -4.97 10.28 -6.50
CA ARG A 135 -4.12 9.10 -6.27
C ARG A 135 -2.79 9.25 -6.97
N HIS A 136 -1.76 8.73 -6.35
CA HIS A 136 -0.45 8.67 -6.93
C HIS A 136 0.25 7.36 -6.59
N ALA A 137 0.94 6.78 -7.56
CA ALA A 137 1.68 5.53 -7.38
C ALA A 137 3.18 5.79 -7.35
N TYR A 138 3.87 5.20 -6.38
CA TYR A 138 5.32 5.20 -6.25
C TYR A 138 5.83 3.78 -6.45
N LEU A 139 6.83 3.62 -7.31
CA LEU A 139 7.53 2.35 -7.48
C LEU A 139 8.76 2.33 -6.58
N LEU A 140 8.81 1.35 -5.71
CA LEU A 140 9.92 1.09 -4.81
C LEU A 140 10.63 -0.18 -5.26
N GLU A 141 11.94 -0.11 -5.40
CA GLU A 141 12.77 -1.18 -5.93
C GLU A 141 13.96 -1.44 -4.99
N GLY A 142 14.35 -2.71 -4.89
CA GLY A 142 15.53 -3.15 -4.17
C GLY A 142 15.24 -3.75 -2.79
N PRO A 143 16.22 -4.45 -2.21
CA PRO A 143 16.04 -5.31 -1.04
C PRO A 143 15.67 -4.56 0.25
N GLU A 144 15.93 -3.28 0.32
CA GLU A 144 15.69 -2.48 1.53
C GLU A 144 14.61 -1.41 1.34
N PHE A 145 14.11 -1.20 0.12
CA PHE A 145 13.10 -0.18 -0.21
C PHE A 145 13.36 1.19 0.45
N LEU A 146 14.65 1.54 0.61
CA LEU A 146 15.11 2.73 1.33
C LEU A 146 15.33 3.95 0.43
N ASN A 147 15.08 3.85 -0.87
CA ASN A 147 15.33 4.93 -1.80
C ASN A 147 14.40 6.11 -1.52
N PRO A 148 14.96 7.31 -1.27
CA PRO A 148 14.13 8.51 -1.12
C PRO A 148 13.44 8.81 -2.45
N THR A 149 12.13 8.89 -2.43
CA THR A 149 11.33 9.32 -3.58
C THR A 149 10.89 10.77 -3.40
N GLN A 150 11.00 11.58 -4.45
CA GLN A 150 10.46 12.94 -4.41
C GLN A 150 8.93 12.88 -4.26
N LYS A 151 8.40 13.76 -3.44
CA LYS A 151 6.97 13.94 -3.30
C LYS A 151 6.42 14.63 -4.53
N ASN A 152 5.77 13.86 -5.41
CA ASN A 152 5.12 14.38 -6.61
C ASN A 152 3.62 14.68 -6.42
N PHE A 153 3.12 14.57 -5.17
CA PHE A 153 1.69 14.58 -4.91
C PHE A 153 1.34 15.22 -3.55
N HIS A 154 0.29 16.03 -3.50
CA HIS A 154 -0.23 16.63 -2.28
C HIS A 154 -1.09 15.64 -1.48
N VAL A 155 -0.54 15.04 -0.44
CA VAL A 155 -1.28 14.16 0.48
C VAL A 155 -1.99 14.97 1.58
N SER A 156 -1.54 16.18 1.84
CA SER A 156 -2.10 17.07 2.86
C SER A 156 -1.88 18.53 2.47
N PRO A 157 -2.89 19.40 2.63
CA PRO A 157 -2.75 20.84 2.36
C PRO A 157 -1.74 21.53 3.26
N PHE A 158 -1.34 20.90 4.36
CA PHE A 158 -0.40 21.43 5.34
C PHE A 158 1.06 21.02 5.07
N MET A 159 1.33 20.25 3.98
CA MET A 159 2.66 19.75 3.68
C MET A 159 3.18 20.34 2.37
N PRO A 160 4.36 20.98 2.39
CA PRO A 160 4.98 21.55 1.19
C PRO A 160 5.29 20.48 0.14
N MET A 161 5.38 20.89 -1.15
CA MET A 161 5.73 19.99 -2.26
C MET A 161 7.23 19.64 -2.30
N ASP A 162 8.08 20.47 -1.73
CA ASP A 162 9.54 20.27 -1.66
C ASP A 162 9.94 19.26 -0.56
N THR A 163 9.23 18.16 -0.49
CA THR A 163 9.47 17.08 0.47
C THR A 163 9.82 15.78 -0.24
N THR A 164 10.54 14.93 0.48
CA THR A 164 10.86 13.56 0.03
C THR A 164 10.28 12.55 0.99
N TYR A 165 9.82 11.43 0.44
CA TYR A 165 9.45 10.25 1.21
C TYR A 165 10.65 9.32 1.33
N LYS A 166 10.95 8.89 2.54
CA LYS A 166 11.87 7.79 2.80
C LYS A 166 11.05 6.60 3.27
N TRP A 167 11.14 5.52 2.53
CA TRP A 167 10.40 4.30 2.78
C TRP A 167 11.30 3.28 3.46
N ALA A 168 10.77 2.57 4.45
CA ALA A 168 11.38 1.36 4.98
C ALA A 168 10.28 0.31 5.10
N ILE A 169 10.35 -0.70 4.24
CA ILE A 169 9.33 -1.73 4.09
C ILE A 169 10.01 -3.08 4.20
N SER A 170 9.55 -3.92 5.13
CA SER A 170 10.03 -5.30 5.24
C SER A 170 9.28 -6.24 4.31
N ASP A 171 9.93 -7.32 3.90
CA ASP A 171 9.25 -8.44 3.26
C ASP A 171 8.25 -9.06 4.25
N PRO A 172 6.97 -9.24 3.87
CA PRO A 172 5.96 -9.81 4.74
C PRO A 172 6.26 -11.26 5.15
N ASN A 173 6.27 -11.50 6.44
CA ASN A 173 6.35 -12.82 7.06
C ASN A 173 5.43 -12.85 8.29
N ASP A 174 5.80 -13.52 9.38
CA ASP A 174 5.05 -13.50 10.64
C ASP A 174 4.89 -12.09 11.23
N ARG A 175 5.76 -11.18 10.83
CA ARG A 175 5.70 -9.75 11.17
C ARG A 175 5.97 -8.92 9.93
N MET A 176 5.32 -7.78 9.85
CA MET A 176 5.52 -6.80 8.80
C MET A 176 5.77 -5.43 9.42
N ASN A 177 6.69 -4.71 8.82
CA ASN A 177 6.96 -3.33 9.21
C ASN A 177 6.94 -2.44 7.98
N VAL A 178 6.18 -1.35 8.06
CA VAL A 178 6.13 -0.30 7.04
C VAL A 178 6.36 1.03 7.74
N SER A 179 7.39 1.73 7.32
CA SER A 179 7.70 3.07 7.83
C SER A 179 7.83 4.05 6.68
N ILE A 180 7.22 5.21 6.84
CA ILE A 180 7.24 6.31 5.88
C ILE A 180 7.65 7.56 6.62
N GLU A 181 8.84 8.07 6.31
CA GLU A 181 9.31 9.35 6.82
C GLU A 181 9.14 10.42 5.75
N VAL A 182 8.59 11.56 6.14
CA VAL A 182 8.48 12.72 5.26
C VAL A 182 9.53 13.74 5.69
N ASN A 183 10.45 14.03 4.78
CA ASN A 183 11.58 14.91 5.04
C ASN A 183 11.48 16.18 4.19
N GLN A 184 11.72 17.34 4.80
CA GLN A 184 11.92 18.62 4.12
C GLN A 184 13.33 19.10 4.34
N HIS A 185 14.09 19.37 3.25
CA HIS A 185 15.49 19.80 3.30
C HIS A 185 16.35 18.95 4.26
N SER A 186 16.22 17.61 4.16
CA SER A 186 16.93 16.64 5.01
C SER A 186 16.57 16.68 6.51
N LYS A 187 15.51 17.38 6.89
CA LYS A 187 14.98 17.35 8.26
C LYS A 187 13.64 16.61 8.31
N PRO A 188 13.45 15.67 9.24
CA PRO A 188 12.22 14.91 9.34
C PRO A 188 11.04 15.82 9.71
N LEU A 189 9.95 15.72 8.95
CA LEU A 189 8.68 16.38 9.25
C LEU A 189 7.70 15.41 9.90
N LEU A 190 7.68 14.15 9.42
CA LEU A 190 6.77 13.10 9.85
C LEU A 190 7.40 11.71 9.66
N PRO A 191 7.54 10.87 10.68
CA PRO A 191 7.53 9.43 10.52
C PRO A 191 6.12 8.88 10.71
N ALA A 192 5.70 7.95 9.87
CA ALA A 192 4.58 7.06 10.10
C ALA A 192 5.09 5.62 9.99
N SER A 193 4.73 4.75 10.92
CA SER A 193 5.06 3.33 10.89
C SER A 193 3.83 2.49 11.15
N MET A 194 3.75 1.36 10.48
CA MET A 194 2.77 0.30 10.63
C MET A 194 3.44 -0.98 11.08
#